data_1fcc9e7f1b913e40deb1b09474808732
#
_entry.id   1fcc9e7f1b913e40deb1b09474808732
#
_cell.length_a   1.000
_cell.length_b   1.000
_cell.length_c   1.000
_cell.angle_alpha   90.00
_cell.angle_beta   90.00
_cell.angle_gamma   90.00
#
_symmetry.space_group_name_H-M   'P 1'
#
loop_
_entity.id
_entity.type
_entity.pdbx_description
1 polymer ?
#
loop_
_entity_poly.entity_id
_entity_poly.type
_entity_poly.pdbx_seq_one_letter_code
_entity_poly.pdbx_strand_id
1 'polypeptide(L)'
;MITPQNILRHELIGLDVQVTKALNPLSKNIKGEVIDETQQTILIRTKNSDKKLLKRLATFEFDLKKARVEVQGSALIGRPWERIKK
;
A
#
# COMPACT_ATOMS: atom_id res chain seq x y z
N MET A 1 15.48 8.21 -1.17
CA MET A 1 14.43 8.30 -2.20
C MET A 1 13.80 6.94 -2.42
N ILE A 2 12.47 6.88 -2.51
CA ILE A 2 11.77 5.63 -2.79
C ILE A 2 11.80 5.36 -4.29
N THR A 3 12.18 4.15 -4.67
CA THR A 3 12.20 3.69 -6.06
C THR A 3 11.41 2.40 -6.18
N PRO A 4 11.02 1.99 -7.40
CA PRO A 4 10.37 0.70 -7.57
C PRO A 4 11.20 -0.48 -7.05
N GLN A 5 12.53 -0.34 -7.00
CA GLN A 5 13.40 -1.40 -6.52
C GLN A 5 13.43 -1.49 -5.00
N ASN A 6 13.18 -0.41 -4.28
CA ASN A 6 13.31 -0.42 -2.82
C ASN A 6 11.99 -0.21 -2.06
N ILE A 7 10.85 -0.12 -2.77
CA ILE A 7 9.58 0.19 -2.13
C ILE A 7 9.20 -0.85 -1.06
N LEU A 8 9.54 -2.12 -1.26
CA LEU A 8 9.22 -3.16 -0.29
C LEU A 8 10.00 -3.01 1.01
N ARG A 9 11.10 -2.28 0.97
CA ARG A 9 11.95 -2.02 2.14
C ARG A 9 11.69 -0.67 2.76
N HIS A 10 10.72 0.06 2.24
CA HIS A 10 10.44 1.42 2.69
C HIS A 10 9.14 1.47 3.48
N GLU A 11 9.04 2.46 4.35
CA GLU A 11 7.78 2.76 5.01
C GLU A 11 6.80 3.31 3.99
N LEU A 12 5.57 2.79 4.01
CA LEU A 12 4.55 3.17 3.04
C LEU A 12 3.74 4.39 3.45
N ILE A 13 3.81 4.78 4.72
CA ILE A 13 3.04 5.92 5.24
C ILE A 13 3.45 7.20 4.50
N GLY A 14 2.46 7.94 4.05
CA GLY A 14 2.69 9.17 3.30
C GLY A 14 2.66 9.01 1.79
N LEU A 15 2.64 7.78 1.28
CA LEU A 15 2.58 7.55 -0.15
C LEU A 15 1.14 7.59 -0.65
N ASP A 16 0.95 8.11 -1.86
CA ASP A 16 -0.31 8.00 -2.55
C ASP A 16 -0.46 6.58 -3.12
N VAL A 17 -1.65 6.03 -3.00
CA VAL A 17 -1.90 4.63 -3.37
C VAL A 17 -3.28 4.49 -3.97
N GLN A 18 -3.41 3.54 -4.89
CA GLN A 18 -4.70 3.14 -5.45
C GLN A 18 -4.79 1.60 -5.43
N VAL A 19 -5.95 1.08 -5.03
CA VAL A 19 -6.20 -0.36 -5.09
C VAL A 19 -6.61 -0.70 -6.52
N THR A 20 -5.81 -1.51 -7.20
CA THR A 20 -6.05 -1.90 -8.58
C THR A 20 -6.78 -3.23 -8.69
N LYS A 21 -6.58 -4.12 -7.72
CA LYS A 21 -7.27 -5.41 -7.66
C LYS A 21 -7.61 -5.72 -6.21
N ALA A 22 -8.77 -6.32 -5.98
CA ALA A 22 -9.18 -6.72 -4.64
C ALA A 22 -10.15 -7.89 -4.73
N LEU A 23 -10.07 -8.81 -3.77
CA LEU A 23 -11.05 -9.90 -3.66
C LEU A 23 -12.44 -9.35 -3.32
N ASN A 24 -12.49 -8.32 -2.47
CA ASN A 24 -13.74 -7.63 -2.18
C ASN A 24 -13.96 -6.53 -3.22
N PRO A 25 -15.01 -6.63 -4.05
CA PRO A 25 -15.25 -5.61 -5.09
C PRO A 25 -15.42 -4.20 -4.52
N LEU A 26 -15.87 -4.07 -3.28
CA LEU A 26 -16.03 -2.76 -2.64
C LEU A 26 -14.70 -2.09 -2.33
N SER A 27 -13.61 -2.86 -2.30
CA SER A 27 -12.28 -2.31 -2.05
C SER A 27 -11.56 -1.88 -3.33
N LYS A 28 -12.07 -2.26 -4.49
CA LYS A 28 -11.46 -1.88 -5.77
C LYS A 28 -11.62 -0.38 -6.01
N ASN A 29 -10.58 0.23 -6.55
CA ASN A 29 -10.55 1.66 -6.87
C ASN A 29 -10.52 2.59 -5.66
N ILE A 30 -10.28 2.07 -4.45
CA ILE A 30 -9.99 2.94 -3.31
C ILE A 30 -8.67 3.66 -3.60
N LYS A 31 -8.68 4.97 -3.42
CA LYS A 31 -7.54 5.83 -3.73
C LYS A 31 -7.34 6.85 -2.61
N GLY A 32 -6.12 7.05 -2.22
CA GLY A 32 -5.81 8.04 -1.20
C GLY A 32 -4.38 7.94 -0.72
N GLU A 33 -4.14 8.47 0.47
CA GLU A 33 -2.83 8.47 1.10
C GLU A 33 -2.76 7.41 2.19
N VAL A 34 -1.64 6.70 2.25
CA VAL A 34 -1.40 5.75 3.35
C VAL A 34 -1.12 6.55 4.61
N ILE A 35 -1.97 6.38 5.63
CA ILE A 35 -1.82 7.11 6.89
C ILE A 35 -1.38 6.21 8.05
N ASP A 36 -1.48 4.89 7.88
CA ASP A 36 -0.99 3.95 8.87
C ASP A 36 -0.77 2.59 8.22
N GLU A 37 0.08 1.80 8.84
CA GLU A 37 0.42 0.48 8.34
C GLU A 37 0.72 -0.45 9.52
N THR A 38 0.08 -1.63 9.52
CA THR A 38 0.41 -2.70 10.47
C THR A 38 1.04 -3.86 9.72
N GLN A 39 1.32 -4.94 10.42
CA GLN A 39 1.92 -6.12 9.80
C GLN A 39 1.11 -6.65 8.62
N GLN A 40 -0.22 -6.68 8.74
CA GLN A 40 -1.09 -7.29 7.75
C GLN A 40 -2.08 -6.33 7.12
N THR A 41 -2.18 -5.10 7.58
CA THR A 41 -3.16 -4.15 7.09
C THR A 41 -2.52 -2.85 6.67
N ILE A 42 -3.25 -2.09 5.85
CA ILE A 42 -2.88 -0.76 5.43
C ILE A 42 -4.10 0.13 5.59
N LEU A 43 -3.90 1.33 6.13
CA LEU A 43 -4.98 2.30 6.32
C LEU A 43 -4.80 3.42 5.32
N ILE A 44 -5.83 3.65 4.51
CA ILE A 44 -5.80 4.64 3.42
C ILE A 44 -6.83 5.72 3.71
N ARG A 45 -6.39 6.98 3.67
CA ARG A 45 -7.28 8.12 3.81
C ARG A 45 -7.84 8.49 2.45
N THR A 46 -9.17 8.34 2.29
CA THR A 46 -9.87 8.76 1.08
C THR A 46 -10.56 10.09 1.33
N LYS A 47 -11.21 10.64 0.31
CA LYS A 47 -11.95 11.90 0.44
C LYS A 47 -13.04 11.85 1.49
N ASN A 48 -13.68 10.71 1.65
CA ASN A 48 -14.88 10.60 2.49
C ASN A 48 -14.63 9.91 3.83
N SER A 49 -13.61 9.05 3.90
CA SER A 49 -13.37 8.27 5.11
C SER A 49 -12.03 7.55 5.02
N ASP A 50 -11.59 7.01 6.16
CA ASP A 50 -10.42 6.16 6.20
C ASP A 50 -10.84 4.72 5.93
N LYS A 51 -10.07 4.01 5.10
CA LYS A 51 -10.35 2.63 4.74
C LYS A 51 -9.20 1.73 5.18
N LYS A 52 -9.52 0.70 5.95
CA LYS A 52 -8.54 -0.28 6.40
C LYS A 52 -8.66 -1.53 5.54
N LEU A 53 -7.55 -1.94 4.94
CA LEU A 53 -7.53 -3.07 4.01
C LEU A 53 -6.51 -4.11 4.45
N LEU A 54 -6.85 -5.39 4.25
CA LEU A 54 -5.88 -6.47 4.42
C LEU A 54 -4.95 -6.51 3.22
N LYS A 55 -3.66 -6.45 3.48
CA LYS A 55 -2.65 -6.39 2.42
C LYS A 55 -2.76 -7.57 1.46
N ARG A 56 -2.93 -8.79 1.98
CA ARG A 56 -2.93 -10.00 1.16
C ARG A 56 -4.13 -10.13 0.22
N LEU A 57 -5.19 -9.33 0.44
CA LEU A 57 -6.43 -9.44 -0.34
C LEU A 57 -6.50 -8.43 -1.49
N ALA A 58 -5.46 -7.65 -1.69
CA ALA A 58 -5.49 -6.57 -2.66
C ALA A 58 -4.15 -6.40 -3.35
N THR A 59 -4.18 -5.74 -4.51
CA THR A 59 -3.00 -5.28 -5.21
C THR A 59 -3.04 -3.77 -5.20
N PHE A 60 -1.92 -3.15 -4.88
CA PHE A 60 -1.80 -1.70 -4.70
C PHE A 60 -0.90 -1.10 -5.77
N GLU A 61 -1.27 0.06 -6.27
CA GLU A 61 -0.42 0.86 -7.13
C GLU A 61 0.00 2.09 -6.35
N PHE A 62 1.30 2.24 -6.12
CA PHE A 62 1.86 3.40 -5.42
C PHE A 62 2.33 4.43 -6.43
N ASP A 63 1.98 5.69 -6.19
CA ASP A 63 2.43 6.79 -7.01
C ASP A 63 3.69 7.38 -6.40
N LEU A 64 4.81 7.12 -7.05
CA LEU A 64 6.09 7.70 -6.72
C LEU A 64 6.31 8.89 -7.67
N LYS A 65 6.98 9.93 -7.22
CA LYS A 65 7.09 11.17 -7.99
C LYS A 65 7.49 10.97 -9.45
N LYS A 66 8.29 9.97 -9.76
CA LYS A 66 8.80 9.73 -11.11
C LYS A 66 8.28 8.45 -11.75
N ALA A 67 7.51 7.65 -11.02
CA ALA A 67 7.05 6.36 -11.52
C ALA A 67 5.85 5.89 -10.71
N ARG A 68 5.10 4.97 -11.29
CA ARG A 68 4.07 4.23 -10.57
C ARG A 68 4.51 2.78 -10.50
N VAL A 69 4.25 2.15 -9.37
CA VAL A 69 4.61 0.76 -9.16
C VAL A 69 3.41 0.00 -8.61
N GLU A 70 3.07 -1.12 -9.27
CA GLU A 70 2.02 -2.01 -8.79
C GLU A 70 2.67 -3.13 -7.98
N VAL A 71 2.15 -3.36 -6.78
CA VAL A 71 2.69 -4.35 -5.85
C VAL A 71 1.54 -5.20 -5.32
N GLN A 72 1.71 -6.52 -5.41
CA GLN A 72 0.76 -7.42 -4.77
C GLN A 72 0.86 -7.25 -3.26
N GLY A 73 -0.31 -7.13 -2.59
CA GLY A 73 -0.34 -6.89 -1.16
C GLY A 73 0.34 -7.99 -0.36
N SER A 74 0.34 -9.23 -0.87
CA SER A 74 1.06 -10.33 -0.20
C SER A 74 2.55 -10.07 -0.05
N ALA A 75 3.14 -9.29 -0.95
CA ALA A 75 4.56 -8.93 -0.86
C ALA A 75 4.82 -7.83 0.18
N LEU A 76 3.76 -7.18 0.66
CA LEU A 76 3.86 -6.11 1.64
C LEU A 76 3.60 -6.58 3.07
N ILE A 77 3.36 -7.87 3.28
CA ILE A 77 3.14 -8.41 4.62
C ILE A 77 4.38 -8.14 5.48
N GLY A 78 4.14 -7.73 6.72
CA GLY A 78 5.20 -7.32 7.64
C GLY A 78 5.19 -5.83 7.86
N ARG A 79 5.73 -5.41 8.98
CA ARG A 79 5.89 -3.99 9.29
C ARG A 79 7.13 -3.46 8.57
N PRO A 80 7.25 -2.14 8.38
CA PRO A 80 8.38 -1.60 7.61
C PRO A 80 9.74 -2.10 8.07
N TRP A 81 9.97 -2.16 9.38
CA TRP A 81 11.26 -2.61 9.90
C TRP A 81 11.51 -4.10 9.67
N GLU A 82 10.44 -4.91 9.58
CA GLU A 82 10.59 -6.33 9.28
C GLU A 82 10.98 -6.54 7.82
N ARG A 83 10.43 -5.72 6.92
CA ARG A 83 10.76 -5.79 5.50
C ARG A 83 12.19 -5.29 5.23
N ILE A 84 12.62 -4.28 5.96
CA ILE A 84 13.96 -3.71 5.79
C ILE A 84 15.06 -4.73 6.11
N LYS A 85 14.80 -5.64 7.03
CA LYS A 85 15.79 -6.65 7.44
C LYS A 85 16.02 -7.73 6.38
N LYS A 86 15.21 -7.81 5.40
CA LYS A 86 15.38 -8.76 4.32
C LYS A 86 16.22 -8.10 3.21
#